data_4a772cd9f3b9ac21584f98a21f386cd0
#
_entry.id   4a772cd9f3b9ac21584f98a21f386cd0
#
_cell.length_a   1.000
_cell.length_b   1.000
_cell.length_c   1.000
_cell.angle_alpha   90.00
_cell.angle_beta   90.00
_cell.angle_gamma   90.00
#
_symmetry.space_group_name_H-M   'P 1'
#
loop_
_entity.id
_entity.type
_entity.pdbx_description
1 polymer ?
#
loop_
_entity_poly.entity_id
_entity_poly.type
_entity_poly.pdbx_seq_one_letter_code
_entity_poly.pdbx_strand_id
1 'polypeptide(L)'
;MAKSKRKKNNHKSLKIVGTIVGIGILVAYFFLFSSMSSSGKTEYIFIDHNDNIDSVYHKLEKVSTKHSLWAFKQMAAVFSYKDNIKPGRYTIGSSGALLTFRNFKNGRQASISLTIRSVRTLGDLASDVSKKLMFSKRELMDSLTSEAVCKRYGYTRENIIAMFVPNTYDFYWDTSISTFLKKMEKENKKFWTFERTQKAENNGFSKEEAMTLASIVDEETDNEGEMPKIAGMYINRLNKKMPLQADPTVKFALGKFEAHRIYHKWLSYDSPYNTYKYKGLPPGPIRIPCVAAIDAVLNYVHHNYLYMCAKEDFSGTHNFAETYEEHSVNAEKYAKALTARGIE
;
A
#
# COMPACT_ATOMS: atom_id res chain seq x y z
N MET A 1 -41.42 -28.35 69.54
CA MET A 1 -41.94 -27.95 68.17
C MET A 1 -41.30 -26.66 67.60
N ALA A 2 -40.80 -25.71 68.38
CA ALA A 2 -40.19 -24.47 67.86
C ALA A 2 -38.87 -24.60 67.12
N LYS A 3 -37.92 -25.52 67.43
CA LYS A 3 -36.62 -25.72 66.76
C LYS A 3 -36.76 -26.26 65.33
N SER A 4 -37.79 -27.04 65.01
CA SER A 4 -38.03 -27.63 63.65
C SER A 4 -38.53 -26.57 62.66
N LYS A 5 -39.40 -25.63 63.07
CA LYS A 5 -39.86 -24.54 62.22
C LYS A 5 -38.80 -23.53 61.88
N ARG A 6 -37.84 -23.26 62.78
CA ARG A 6 -36.71 -22.34 62.56
C ARG A 6 -35.70 -22.88 61.53
N LYS A 7 -35.41 -24.19 61.52
CA LYS A 7 -34.53 -24.84 60.54
C LYS A 7 -35.17 -24.85 59.14
N LYS A 8 -36.46 -25.05 59.03
CA LYS A 8 -37.17 -25.09 57.74
C LYS A 8 -37.29 -23.71 57.09
N ASN A 9 -37.39 -22.63 57.88
CA ASN A 9 -37.35 -21.24 57.39
C ASN A 9 -35.95 -20.82 56.91
N ASN A 10 -34.89 -21.24 57.61
CA ASN A 10 -33.51 -20.95 57.14
C ASN A 10 -33.18 -21.62 55.83
N HIS A 11 -33.66 -22.84 55.55
CA HIS A 11 -33.46 -23.51 54.27
C HIS A 11 -34.25 -22.87 53.11
N LYS A 12 -35.43 -22.32 53.38
CA LYS A 12 -36.21 -21.55 52.39
C LYS A 12 -35.54 -20.23 52.05
N SER A 13 -35.04 -19.46 53.03
CA SER A 13 -34.33 -18.21 52.82
C SER A 13 -33.00 -18.43 52.08
N LEU A 14 -32.27 -19.51 52.40
CA LEU A 14 -31.00 -19.86 51.72
C LEU A 14 -31.25 -20.21 50.23
N LYS A 15 -32.35 -20.92 49.93
CA LYS A 15 -32.74 -21.22 48.54
C LYS A 15 -33.11 -19.94 47.77
N ILE A 16 -33.88 -19.05 48.38
CA ILE A 16 -34.25 -17.77 47.75
C ILE A 16 -33.00 -16.91 47.47
N VAL A 17 -32.12 -16.78 48.43
CA VAL A 17 -30.84 -16.06 48.25
C VAL A 17 -30.00 -16.69 47.13
N GLY A 18 -29.87 -18.03 47.13
CA GLY A 18 -29.15 -18.74 46.05
C GLY A 18 -29.76 -18.50 44.66
N THR A 19 -31.11 -18.48 44.58
CA THR A 19 -31.81 -18.19 43.31
C THR A 19 -31.55 -16.74 42.86
N ILE A 20 -31.61 -15.78 43.75
CA ILE A 20 -31.35 -14.35 43.44
C ILE A 20 -29.92 -14.16 42.96
N VAL A 21 -28.95 -14.79 43.67
CA VAL A 21 -27.54 -14.76 43.27
C VAL A 21 -27.32 -15.40 41.88
N GLY A 22 -27.97 -16.55 41.63
CA GLY A 22 -27.92 -17.23 40.33
C GLY A 22 -28.47 -16.37 39.20
N ILE A 23 -29.62 -15.71 39.41
CA ILE A 23 -30.17 -14.77 38.44
C ILE A 23 -29.24 -13.58 38.22
N GLY A 24 -28.66 -13.03 39.29
CA GLY A 24 -27.69 -11.93 39.21
C GLY A 24 -26.46 -12.30 38.36
N ILE A 25 -25.94 -13.51 38.52
CA ILE A 25 -24.82 -14.01 37.72
C ILE A 25 -25.22 -14.15 36.25
N LEU A 26 -26.41 -14.69 35.94
CA LEU A 26 -26.92 -14.82 34.58
C LEU A 26 -27.11 -13.47 33.89
N VAL A 27 -27.65 -12.49 34.63
CA VAL A 27 -27.79 -11.12 34.14
C VAL A 27 -26.43 -10.49 33.87
N ALA A 28 -25.50 -10.59 34.81
CA ALA A 28 -24.14 -10.09 34.61
C ALA A 28 -23.45 -10.75 33.40
N TYR A 29 -23.61 -12.08 33.25
CA TYR A 29 -23.09 -12.82 32.10
C TYR A 29 -23.70 -12.29 30.80
N PHE A 30 -25.01 -12.07 30.74
CA PHE A 30 -25.66 -11.49 29.56
C PHE A 30 -25.08 -10.13 29.17
N PHE A 31 -24.94 -9.21 30.12
CA PHE A 31 -24.40 -7.86 29.85
C PHE A 31 -22.94 -7.85 29.41
N LEU A 32 -22.12 -8.77 29.94
CA LEU A 32 -20.67 -8.80 29.68
C LEU A 32 -20.30 -9.61 28.44
N PHE A 33 -21.06 -10.67 28.12
CA PHE A 33 -20.66 -11.66 27.11
C PHE A 33 -21.61 -11.75 25.90
N SER A 34 -22.78 -11.13 25.92
CA SER A 34 -23.61 -11.03 24.72
C SER A 34 -22.93 -10.14 23.66
N SER A 35 -23.29 -10.36 22.38
CA SER A 35 -22.70 -9.64 21.26
C SER A 35 -22.65 -8.12 21.48
N MET A 36 -21.50 -7.52 21.27
CA MET A 36 -21.34 -6.07 21.27
C MET A 36 -21.98 -5.46 20.02
N SER A 37 -21.81 -6.06 18.84
CA SER A 37 -22.37 -5.58 17.58
C SER A 37 -23.88 -5.66 17.55
N SER A 38 -24.55 -4.57 17.17
CA SER A 38 -26.00 -4.50 16.97
C SER A 38 -26.46 -5.11 15.65
N SER A 39 -25.60 -5.12 14.62
CA SER A 39 -25.89 -5.67 13.28
C SER A 39 -25.58 -7.17 13.17
N GLY A 40 -24.92 -7.75 14.19
CA GLY A 40 -24.38 -9.12 14.13
C GLY A 40 -23.16 -9.28 13.21
N LYS A 41 -22.74 -8.21 12.54
CA LYS A 41 -21.55 -8.20 11.67
C LYS A 41 -20.36 -7.60 12.41
N THR A 42 -19.16 -7.88 11.90
CA THR A 42 -17.94 -7.22 12.36
C THR A 42 -17.89 -5.81 11.78
N GLU A 43 -17.86 -4.82 12.66
CA GLU A 43 -17.71 -3.41 12.33
C GLU A 43 -16.44 -2.86 12.95
N TYR A 44 -15.99 -1.70 12.48
CA TYR A 44 -14.79 -1.06 12.99
C TYR A 44 -15.08 0.37 13.41
N ILE A 45 -14.52 0.75 14.53
CA ILE A 45 -14.48 2.16 14.94
C ILE A 45 -13.04 2.64 15.00
N PHE A 46 -12.87 3.92 14.71
CA PHE A 46 -11.59 4.61 14.68
C PHE A 46 -11.56 5.62 15.80
N ILE A 47 -10.56 5.52 16.68
CA ILE A 47 -10.33 6.46 17.77
C ILE A 47 -9.04 7.20 17.44
N ASP A 48 -9.12 8.51 17.29
CA ASP A 48 -7.97 9.38 17.02
C ASP A 48 -7.42 10.03 18.30
N HIS A 49 -6.33 10.76 18.17
CA HIS A 49 -5.68 11.42 19.31
C HIS A 49 -6.52 12.50 19.98
N ASN A 50 -7.53 13.04 19.30
CA ASN A 50 -8.39 14.10 19.81
C ASN A 50 -9.69 13.57 20.43
N ASP A 51 -9.93 12.26 20.33
CA ASP A 51 -11.13 11.65 20.90
C ASP A 51 -11.08 11.65 22.43
N ASN A 52 -12.17 12.13 23.02
CA ASN A 52 -12.46 12.00 24.44
C ASN A 52 -13.44 10.86 24.71
N ILE A 53 -13.81 10.64 25.96
CA ILE A 53 -14.68 9.53 26.34
C ILE A 53 -16.08 9.64 25.72
N ASP A 54 -16.60 10.85 25.56
CA ASP A 54 -17.92 11.07 24.98
C ASP A 54 -17.92 10.78 23.48
N SER A 55 -16.88 11.16 22.76
CA SER A 55 -16.72 10.81 21.35
C SER A 55 -16.58 9.30 21.15
N VAL A 56 -15.87 8.60 22.03
CA VAL A 56 -15.80 7.12 22.02
C VAL A 56 -17.20 6.51 22.21
N TYR A 57 -17.97 7.00 23.19
CA TYR A 57 -19.33 6.51 23.42
C TYR A 57 -20.24 6.78 22.24
N HIS A 58 -20.17 7.97 21.63
CA HIS A 58 -20.96 8.30 20.45
C HIS A 58 -20.64 7.39 19.25
N LYS A 59 -19.34 7.08 19.06
CA LYS A 59 -18.90 6.14 18.00
C LYS A 59 -19.45 4.72 18.28
N LEU A 60 -19.40 4.27 19.53
CA LEU A 60 -19.93 2.96 19.93
C LEU A 60 -21.47 2.87 19.82
N GLU A 61 -22.20 3.93 20.12
CA GLU A 61 -23.68 3.95 20.04
C GLU A 61 -24.21 3.58 18.66
N LYS A 62 -23.47 3.89 17.59
CA LYS A 62 -23.88 3.63 16.21
C LYS A 62 -23.83 2.15 15.83
N VAL A 63 -23.00 1.37 16.51
CA VAL A 63 -22.67 -0.02 16.12
C VAL A 63 -22.94 -1.04 17.22
N SER A 64 -23.23 -0.61 18.46
CA SER A 64 -23.34 -1.50 19.61
C SER A 64 -24.78 -1.75 20.05
N THR A 65 -25.01 -2.89 20.68
CA THR A 65 -26.27 -3.15 21.41
C THR A 65 -26.33 -2.28 22.66
N LYS A 66 -27.52 -1.82 23.03
CA LYS A 66 -27.73 -0.93 24.18
C LYS A 66 -27.19 -1.50 25.49
N HIS A 67 -27.46 -2.80 25.76
CA HIS A 67 -27.05 -3.46 27.00
C HIS A 67 -25.51 -3.64 27.08
N SER A 68 -24.86 -4.05 25.98
CA SER A 68 -23.39 -4.20 25.94
C SER A 68 -22.68 -2.85 26.03
N LEU A 69 -23.22 -1.81 25.40
CA LEU A 69 -22.72 -0.44 25.55
C LEU A 69 -22.83 0.06 26.99
N TRP A 70 -23.96 -0.21 27.65
CA TRP A 70 -24.12 0.14 29.07
C TRP A 70 -23.02 -0.55 29.91
N ALA A 71 -22.79 -1.84 29.71
CA ALA A 71 -21.76 -2.58 30.44
C ALA A 71 -20.35 -2.01 30.14
N PHE A 72 -20.07 -1.64 28.87
CA PHE A 72 -18.82 -0.97 28.48
C PHE A 72 -18.66 0.36 29.25
N LYS A 73 -19.69 1.21 29.31
CA LYS A 73 -19.67 2.49 30.04
C LYS A 73 -19.39 2.29 31.53
N GLN A 74 -19.98 1.26 32.18
CA GLN A 74 -19.72 0.95 33.59
C GLN A 74 -18.24 0.55 33.80
N MET A 75 -17.71 -0.33 32.96
CA MET A 75 -16.29 -0.72 33.02
C MET A 75 -15.36 0.47 32.76
N ALA A 76 -15.70 1.33 31.80
CA ALA A 76 -14.92 2.52 31.48
C ALA A 76 -14.84 3.48 32.68
N ALA A 77 -15.94 3.64 33.44
CA ALA A 77 -15.96 4.44 34.66
C ALA A 77 -15.12 3.81 35.78
N VAL A 78 -15.30 2.50 36.06
CA VAL A 78 -14.60 1.77 37.12
C VAL A 78 -13.09 1.76 36.88
N PHE A 79 -12.67 1.63 35.64
CA PHE A 79 -11.23 1.53 35.28
C PHE A 79 -10.62 2.86 34.81
N SER A 80 -11.29 3.99 35.01
CA SER A 80 -10.83 5.34 34.63
C SER A 80 -10.33 5.41 33.17
N TYR A 81 -11.05 4.76 32.24
CA TYR A 81 -10.63 4.67 30.85
C TYR A 81 -10.52 6.04 30.17
N LYS A 82 -11.29 7.03 30.64
CA LYS A 82 -11.24 8.42 30.15
C LYS A 82 -9.83 9.04 30.23
N ASP A 83 -9.02 8.59 31.18
CA ASP A 83 -7.68 9.14 31.43
C ASP A 83 -6.59 8.47 30.55
N ASN A 84 -6.94 7.40 29.82
CA ASN A 84 -6.00 6.65 28.99
C ASN A 84 -6.70 6.04 27.77
N ILE A 85 -7.31 6.88 26.97
CA ILE A 85 -7.90 6.51 25.68
C ILE A 85 -6.75 6.28 24.69
N LYS A 86 -6.73 5.11 24.07
CA LYS A 86 -5.70 4.75 23.09
C LYS A 86 -6.24 4.89 21.68
N PRO A 87 -5.59 5.70 20.83
CA PRO A 87 -5.94 5.78 19.42
C PRO A 87 -5.84 4.42 18.74
N GLY A 88 -6.60 4.24 17.67
CA GLY A 88 -6.51 3.02 16.88
C GLY A 88 -7.82 2.60 16.22
N ARG A 89 -7.74 1.55 15.43
CA ARG A 89 -8.89 0.88 14.80
C ARG A 89 -9.30 -0.32 15.63
N TYR A 90 -10.52 -0.31 16.17
CA TYR A 90 -11.02 -1.36 17.04
C TYR A 90 -12.19 -2.11 16.42
N THR A 91 -12.20 -3.44 16.63
CA THR A 91 -13.24 -4.32 16.14
C THR A 91 -14.41 -4.34 17.10
N ILE A 92 -15.63 -4.17 16.56
CA ILE A 92 -16.90 -4.39 17.23
C ILE A 92 -17.58 -5.56 16.53
N GLY A 93 -17.74 -6.67 17.24
CA GLY A 93 -18.26 -7.91 16.66
C GLY A 93 -19.12 -8.71 17.64
N SER A 94 -19.15 -10.03 17.46
CA SER A 94 -19.86 -10.96 18.33
C SER A 94 -19.26 -11.07 19.74
N SER A 95 -18.04 -10.56 19.93
CA SER A 95 -17.39 -10.49 21.25
C SER A 95 -18.18 -9.58 22.18
N GLY A 96 -18.35 -10.00 23.45
CA GLY A 96 -19.08 -9.23 24.45
C GLY A 96 -18.35 -7.95 24.90
N ALA A 97 -19.06 -7.15 25.70
CA ALA A 97 -18.58 -5.88 26.21
C ALA A 97 -17.25 -6.00 26.98
N LEU A 98 -17.05 -7.10 27.73
CA LEU A 98 -15.83 -7.32 28.51
C LEU A 98 -14.58 -7.40 27.61
N LEU A 99 -14.62 -8.22 26.54
CA LEU A 99 -13.48 -8.38 25.65
C LEU A 99 -13.25 -7.11 24.82
N THR A 100 -14.32 -6.50 24.36
CA THR A 100 -14.25 -5.21 23.64
C THR A 100 -13.59 -4.15 24.53
N PHE A 101 -14.04 -3.96 25.77
CA PHE A 101 -13.45 -3.02 26.71
C PHE A 101 -11.96 -3.32 26.96
N ARG A 102 -11.57 -4.58 27.17
CA ARG A 102 -10.16 -4.97 27.35
C ARG A 102 -9.30 -4.62 26.14
N ASN A 103 -9.84 -4.79 24.92
CA ASN A 103 -9.12 -4.42 23.69
C ASN A 103 -8.88 -2.91 23.65
N PHE A 104 -9.91 -2.11 23.93
CA PHE A 104 -9.79 -0.65 23.97
C PHE A 104 -8.80 -0.18 25.05
N LYS A 105 -8.97 -0.66 26.28
CA LYS A 105 -8.10 -0.29 27.40
C LYS A 105 -6.63 -0.63 27.15
N ASN A 106 -6.36 -1.79 26.52
CA ASN A 106 -5.02 -2.28 26.27
C ASN A 106 -4.45 -1.85 24.91
N GLY A 107 -5.21 -1.13 24.07
CA GLY A 107 -4.79 -0.72 22.74
C GLY A 107 -4.61 -1.90 21.78
N ARG A 108 -5.41 -2.97 21.93
CA ARG A 108 -5.39 -4.12 21.02
C ARG A 108 -6.19 -3.81 19.77
N GLN A 109 -5.51 -3.17 18.82
CA GLN A 109 -6.09 -2.74 17.56
C GLN A 109 -6.25 -3.88 16.56
N ALA A 110 -7.18 -3.70 15.62
CA ALA A 110 -7.26 -4.51 14.41
C ALA A 110 -6.30 -3.95 13.35
N SER A 111 -5.51 -4.83 12.74
CA SER A 111 -4.63 -4.44 11.64
C SER A 111 -5.41 -4.03 10.38
N ILE A 112 -4.78 -3.20 9.56
CA ILE A 112 -5.25 -2.80 8.23
C ILE A 112 -4.28 -3.35 7.22
N SER A 113 -4.78 -4.08 6.22
CA SER A 113 -3.98 -4.48 5.07
C SER A 113 -3.90 -3.30 4.09
N LEU A 114 -2.70 -2.76 3.92
CA LEU A 114 -2.36 -1.68 3.01
C LEU A 114 -1.60 -2.25 1.81
N THR A 115 -2.18 -2.16 0.63
CA THR A 115 -1.52 -2.56 -0.61
C THR A 115 -0.80 -1.38 -1.23
N ILE A 116 0.51 -1.47 -1.34
CA ILE A 116 1.33 -0.58 -2.18
C ILE A 116 1.22 -1.11 -3.60
N ARG A 117 0.63 -0.30 -4.47
CA ARG A 117 0.44 -0.62 -5.88
C ARG A 117 1.52 0.03 -6.74
N SER A 118 1.63 -0.41 -7.98
CA SER A 118 2.42 0.27 -9.01
C SER A 118 1.75 1.59 -9.37
N VAL A 119 2.18 2.69 -8.74
CA VAL A 119 1.69 4.05 -8.97
C VAL A 119 2.80 4.94 -9.53
N ARG A 120 2.43 5.96 -10.32
CA ARG A 120 3.39 6.81 -11.05
C ARG A 120 4.04 7.87 -10.18
N THR A 121 3.35 8.39 -9.18
CA THR A 121 3.86 9.53 -8.42
C THR A 121 3.84 9.28 -6.91
N LEU A 122 4.72 9.98 -6.18
CA LEU A 122 4.64 10.04 -4.71
C LEU A 122 3.29 10.59 -4.24
N GLY A 123 2.68 11.48 -5.03
CA GLY A 123 1.35 12.03 -4.74
C GLY A 123 0.23 10.99 -4.78
N ASP A 124 0.31 10.05 -5.73
CA ASP A 124 -0.62 8.91 -5.82
C ASP A 124 -0.41 7.93 -4.68
N LEU A 125 0.86 7.59 -4.40
CA LEU A 125 1.22 6.77 -3.25
C LEU A 125 0.68 7.38 -1.94
N ALA A 126 0.97 8.65 -1.69
CA ALA A 126 0.53 9.34 -0.48
C ALA A 126 -1.00 9.40 -0.38
N SER A 127 -1.69 9.56 -1.52
CA SER A 127 -3.16 9.53 -1.58
C SER A 127 -3.72 8.15 -1.20
N ASP A 128 -3.12 7.06 -1.69
CA ASP A 128 -3.60 5.71 -1.39
C ASP A 128 -3.31 5.31 0.06
N VAL A 129 -2.14 5.65 0.58
CA VAL A 129 -1.74 5.37 1.96
C VAL A 129 -2.61 6.15 2.96
N SER A 130 -2.84 7.45 2.73
CA SER A 130 -3.62 8.30 3.64
C SER A 130 -5.11 7.93 3.72
N LYS A 131 -5.65 7.20 2.72
CA LYS A 131 -7.01 6.62 2.82
C LYS A 131 -7.12 5.48 3.83
N LYS A 132 -6.01 4.90 4.23
CA LYS A 132 -5.94 3.72 5.10
C LYS A 132 -5.34 3.99 6.47
N LEU A 133 -4.45 4.96 6.60
CA LEU A 133 -3.76 5.32 7.83
C LEU A 133 -4.21 6.69 8.33
N MET A 134 -3.94 7.00 9.58
CA MET A 134 -4.46 8.19 10.25
C MET A 134 -3.85 9.50 9.74
N PHE A 135 -2.58 9.49 9.34
CA PHE A 135 -1.90 10.69 8.85
C PHE A 135 -2.42 11.13 7.47
N SER A 136 -2.38 12.41 7.22
CA SER A 136 -2.85 13.02 5.98
C SER A 136 -1.89 12.81 4.80
N LYS A 137 -2.43 12.93 3.57
CA LYS A 137 -1.62 12.97 2.34
C LYS A 137 -0.52 14.03 2.42
N ARG A 138 -0.82 15.23 2.94
CA ARG A 138 0.13 16.33 3.04
C ARG A 138 1.31 16.00 3.94
N GLU A 139 1.04 15.48 5.14
CA GLU A 139 2.09 15.09 6.09
C GLU A 139 3.04 14.04 5.51
N LEU A 140 2.47 13.04 4.79
CA LEU A 140 3.29 12.03 4.13
C LEU A 140 4.11 12.64 2.98
N MET A 141 3.52 13.51 2.16
CA MET A 141 4.23 14.21 1.08
C MET A 141 5.36 15.09 1.62
N ASP A 142 5.10 15.88 2.67
CA ASP A 142 6.11 16.72 3.31
C ASP A 142 7.30 15.87 3.81
N SER A 143 7.03 14.66 4.32
CA SER A 143 8.08 13.72 4.71
C SER A 143 8.84 13.13 3.52
N LEU A 144 8.13 12.67 2.48
CA LEU A 144 8.75 12.03 1.30
C LEU A 144 9.54 13.01 0.43
N THR A 145 9.23 14.31 0.50
CA THR A 145 9.96 15.38 -0.22
C THR A 145 11.00 16.08 0.64
N SER A 146 11.12 15.73 1.92
CA SER A 146 12.14 16.27 2.81
C SER A 146 13.50 15.66 2.50
N GLU A 147 14.49 16.49 2.14
CA GLU A 147 15.86 16.05 1.87
C GLU A 147 16.47 15.30 3.06
N ALA A 148 16.24 15.78 4.28
CA ALA A 148 16.73 15.14 5.50
C ALA A 148 16.14 13.73 5.70
N VAL A 149 14.86 13.55 5.35
CA VAL A 149 14.19 12.24 5.41
C VAL A 149 14.71 11.32 4.31
N CYS A 150 14.77 11.78 3.07
CA CYS A 150 15.30 11.00 1.95
C CYS A 150 16.74 10.50 2.26
N LYS A 151 17.63 11.41 2.66
CA LYS A 151 19.04 11.11 3.01
C LYS A 151 19.13 10.09 4.16
N ARG A 152 18.24 10.16 5.16
CA ARG A 152 18.21 9.18 6.28
C ARG A 152 18.01 7.75 5.80
N TYR A 153 17.24 7.55 4.73
CA TYR A 153 16.97 6.24 4.13
C TYR A 153 17.90 5.90 2.95
N GLY A 154 18.87 6.78 2.62
CA GLY A 154 19.83 6.55 1.53
C GLY A 154 19.33 6.96 0.15
N TYR A 155 18.28 7.79 0.07
CA TYR A 155 17.67 8.23 -1.18
C TYR A 155 17.78 9.74 -1.38
N THR A 156 17.48 10.17 -2.60
CA THR A 156 17.19 11.57 -2.96
C THR A 156 15.69 11.76 -3.10
N ARG A 157 15.23 13.00 -3.34
CA ARG A 157 13.81 13.29 -3.61
C ARG A 157 13.31 12.62 -4.89
N GLU A 158 14.20 12.49 -5.87
CA GLU A 158 13.90 11.95 -7.20
C GLU A 158 13.76 10.43 -7.16
N ASN A 159 14.50 9.75 -6.28
CA ASN A 159 14.54 8.30 -6.26
C ASN A 159 13.96 7.62 -5.02
N ILE A 160 13.46 8.38 -4.01
CA ILE A 160 12.84 7.81 -2.78
C ILE A 160 11.69 6.86 -3.11
N ILE A 161 11.02 7.03 -4.24
CA ILE A 161 9.95 6.14 -4.70
C ILE A 161 10.45 4.70 -4.89
N ALA A 162 11.74 4.49 -5.18
CA ALA A 162 12.37 3.16 -5.29
C ALA A 162 12.40 2.38 -3.95
N MET A 163 12.18 3.05 -2.82
CA MET A 163 12.05 2.38 -1.53
C MET A 163 10.81 1.49 -1.45
N PHE A 164 9.77 1.81 -2.22
CA PHE A 164 8.49 1.12 -2.14
C PHE A 164 8.44 -0.04 -3.12
N VAL A 165 8.12 -1.23 -2.62
CA VAL A 165 7.93 -2.44 -3.42
C VAL A 165 6.45 -2.80 -3.40
N PRO A 166 5.83 -3.11 -4.56
CA PRO A 166 4.44 -3.53 -4.60
C PRO A 166 4.21 -4.81 -3.79
N ASN A 167 3.37 -4.70 -2.78
CA ASN A 167 2.91 -5.80 -1.94
C ASN A 167 1.79 -5.32 -1.01
N THR A 168 1.18 -6.25 -0.28
CA THR A 168 0.23 -5.93 0.80
C THR A 168 0.93 -6.07 2.15
N TYR A 169 0.82 -5.03 2.96
CA TYR A 169 1.49 -4.91 4.26
C TYR A 169 0.46 -4.64 5.35
N ASP A 170 0.61 -5.27 6.50
CA ASP A 170 -0.26 -5.01 7.65
C ASP A 170 0.27 -3.85 8.49
N PHE A 171 -0.63 -2.92 8.80
CA PHE A 171 -0.36 -1.76 9.65
C PHE A 171 -1.45 -1.60 10.71
N TYR A 172 -1.16 -0.86 11.76
CA TYR A 172 -2.19 -0.28 12.62
C TYR A 172 -2.60 1.09 12.06
N TRP A 173 -3.86 1.46 12.28
CA TRP A 173 -4.41 2.69 11.73
C TRP A 173 -3.67 3.96 12.21
N ASP A 174 -3.25 3.97 13.46
CA ASP A 174 -2.51 5.06 14.11
C ASP A 174 -0.99 5.01 13.87
N THR A 175 -0.53 4.18 12.92
CA THR A 175 0.90 4.09 12.57
C THR A 175 1.44 5.47 12.19
N SER A 176 2.50 5.91 12.86
CA SER A 176 3.18 7.16 12.51
C SER A 176 3.93 7.07 11.19
N ILE A 177 4.15 8.20 10.51
CA ILE A 177 4.93 8.28 9.25
C ILE A 177 6.33 7.67 9.44
N SER A 178 6.99 7.96 10.56
CA SER A 178 8.31 7.38 10.84
C SER A 178 8.26 5.85 10.93
N THR A 179 7.24 5.28 11.57
CA THR A 179 7.05 3.83 11.67
C THR A 179 6.69 3.22 10.32
N PHE A 180 5.84 3.92 9.54
CA PHE A 180 5.51 3.52 8.17
C PHE A 180 6.77 3.44 7.29
N LEU A 181 7.59 4.50 7.24
CA LEU A 181 8.81 4.54 6.43
C LEU A 181 9.84 3.49 6.87
N LYS A 182 10.04 3.31 8.19
CA LYS A 182 10.91 2.23 8.72
C LYS A 182 10.45 0.85 8.29
N LYS A 183 9.14 0.62 8.26
CA LYS A 183 8.61 -0.66 7.77
C LYS A 183 8.82 -0.81 6.28
N MET A 184 8.62 0.24 5.47
CA MET A 184 8.88 0.19 4.03
C MET A 184 10.36 -0.08 3.74
N GLU A 185 11.28 0.58 4.44
CA GLU A 185 12.71 0.30 4.36
C GLU A 185 13.04 -1.16 4.69
N LYS A 186 12.47 -1.68 5.78
CA LYS A 186 12.66 -3.08 6.18
C LYS A 186 12.17 -4.05 5.12
N GLU A 187 11.00 -3.81 4.54
CA GLU A 187 10.43 -4.66 3.49
C GLU A 187 11.21 -4.53 2.18
N ASN A 188 11.70 -3.33 1.84
CA ASN A 188 12.64 -3.12 0.72
C ASN A 188 13.92 -3.93 0.92
N LYS A 189 14.55 -3.88 2.11
CA LYS A 189 15.75 -4.69 2.43
C LYS A 189 15.49 -6.20 2.34
N LYS A 190 14.30 -6.67 2.66
CA LYS A 190 13.92 -8.07 2.48
C LYS A 190 13.74 -8.44 1.02
N PHE A 191 13.15 -7.55 0.23
CA PHE A 191 12.97 -7.76 -1.21
C PHE A 191 14.31 -7.86 -1.94
N TRP A 192 15.26 -6.97 -1.61
CA TRP A 192 16.61 -6.96 -2.15
C TRP A 192 17.47 -8.01 -1.44
N THR A 193 17.19 -9.29 -1.70
CA THR A 193 18.03 -10.41 -1.23
C THR A 193 19.45 -10.29 -1.77
N PHE A 194 20.38 -11.05 -1.19
CA PHE A 194 21.74 -11.16 -1.71
C PHE A 194 21.76 -11.50 -3.21
N GLU A 195 20.94 -12.48 -3.61
CA GLU A 195 20.85 -12.90 -5.02
C GLU A 195 20.36 -11.77 -5.94
N ARG A 196 19.26 -11.05 -5.58
CA ARG A 196 18.77 -9.92 -6.37
C ARG A 196 19.79 -8.79 -6.46
N THR A 197 20.47 -8.49 -5.37
CA THR A 197 21.51 -7.46 -5.32
C THR A 197 22.67 -7.82 -6.23
N GLN A 198 23.19 -9.06 -6.15
CA GLN A 198 24.24 -9.58 -7.02
C GLN A 198 23.84 -9.52 -8.50
N LYS A 199 22.59 -9.88 -8.85
CA LYS A 199 22.11 -9.78 -10.24
C LYS A 199 22.12 -8.33 -10.75
N ALA A 200 21.67 -7.37 -9.92
CA ALA A 200 21.72 -5.96 -10.28
C ALA A 200 23.18 -5.51 -10.52
N GLU A 201 24.08 -5.80 -9.59
CA GLU A 201 25.50 -5.45 -9.66
C GLU A 201 26.18 -6.11 -10.87
N ASN A 202 25.92 -7.38 -11.16
CA ASN A 202 26.43 -8.09 -12.33
C ASN A 202 25.96 -7.47 -13.65
N ASN A 203 24.76 -6.88 -13.65
CA ASN A 203 24.21 -6.15 -14.78
C ASN A 203 24.70 -4.68 -14.84
N GLY A 204 25.56 -4.24 -13.90
CA GLY A 204 26.12 -2.91 -13.82
C GLY A 204 25.22 -1.85 -13.20
N PHE A 205 24.22 -2.24 -12.39
CA PHE A 205 23.26 -1.34 -11.76
C PHE A 205 23.33 -1.37 -10.24
N SER A 206 23.13 -0.22 -9.62
CA SER A 206 22.64 -0.14 -8.24
C SER A 206 21.18 -0.62 -8.14
N LYS A 207 20.67 -0.82 -6.93
CA LYS A 207 19.26 -1.18 -6.71
C LYS A 207 18.32 -0.11 -7.25
N GLU A 208 18.67 1.16 -7.04
CA GLU A 208 17.90 2.31 -7.47
C GLU A 208 17.88 2.45 -8.99
N GLU A 209 19.01 2.19 -9.65
CA GLU A 209 19.11 2.18 -11.12
C GLU A 209 18.33 1.01 -11.72
N ALA A 210 18.39 -0.18 -11.11
CA ALA A 210 17.57 -1.32 -11.54
C ALA A 210 16.06 -1.02 -11.39
N MET A 211 15.64 -0.38 -10.28
CA MET A 211 14.26 0.09 -10.12
C MET A 211 13.87 1.14 -11.15
N THR A 212 14.79 2.04 -11.48
CA THR A 212 14.57 3.10 -12.48
C THR A 212 14.34 2.49 -13.85
N LEU A 213 15.22 1.57 -14.29
CA LEU A 213 15.05 0.87 -15.56
C LEU A 213 13.78 0.02 -15.58
N ALA A 214 13.49 -0.70 -14.48
CA ALA A 214 12.29 -1.49 -14.35
C ALA A 214 11.02 -0.64 -14.48
N SER A 215 11.03 0.59 -13.96
CA SER A 215 9.89 1.51 -14.09
C SER A 215 9.62 1.94 -15.53
N ILE A 216 10.66 2.00 -16.36
CA ILE A 216 10.54 2.28 -17.79
C ILE A 216 9.98 1.05 -18.50
N VAL A 217 10.53 -0.14 -18.23
CA VAL A 217 10.05 -1.41 -18.81
C VAL A 217 8.58 -1.66 -18.48
N ASP A 218 8.16 -1.38 -17.25
CA ASP A 218 6.78 -1.53 -16.76
C ASP A 218 5.78 -0.55 -17.44
N GLU A 219 6.25 0.58 -17.96
CA GLU A 219 5.41 1.53 -18.73
C GLU A 219 5.40 1.23 -20.24
N GLU A 220 6.28 0.37 -20.74
CA GLU A 220 6.32 -0.01 -22.15
C GLU A 220 5.37 -1.15 -22.47
N THR A 221 5.16 -2.09 -21.55
CA THR A 221 4.35 -3.27 -21.81
C THR A 221 3.72 -3.86 -20.56
N ASP A 222 2.48 -4.31 -20.69
CA ASP A 222 1.82 -5.15 -19.66
C ASP A 222 2.13 -6.66 -19.87
N ASN A 223 2.85 -7.02 -20.96
CA ASN A 223 3.20 -8.40 -21.26
C ASN A 223 4.49 -8.80 -20.51
N GLU A 224 4.31 -9.46 -19.35
CA GLU A 224 5.43 -9.91 -18.52
C GLU A 224 6.44 -10.79 -19.29
N GLY A 225 5.97 -11.58 -20.28
CA GLY A 225 6.84 -12.42 -21.11
C GLY A 225 7.76 -11.64 -22.05
N GLU A 226 7.42 -10.38 -22.36
CA GLU A 226 8.23 -9.52 -23.22
C GLU A 226 9.16 -8.59 -22.43
N MET A 227 8.84 -8.31 -21.17
CA MET A 227 9.62 -7.42 -20.30
C MET A 227 11.14 -7.74 -20.27
N PRO A 228 11.60 -9.01 -20.16
CA PRO A 228 13.04 -9.31 -20.15
C PRO A 228 13.75 -8.94 -21.47
N LYS A 229 13.04 -9.01 -22.58
CA LYS A 229 13.57 -8.64 -23.90
C LYS A 229 13.64 -7.11 -24.08
N ILE A 230 12.63 -6.38 -23.60
CA ILE A 230 12.64 -4.91 -23.59
C ILE A 230 13.76 -4.42 -22.65
N ALA A 231 13.91 -5.02 -21.46
CA ALA A 231 15.00 -4.70 -20.55
C ALA A 231 16.37 -4.86 -21.24
N GLY A 232 16.58 -5.98 -21.94
CA GLY A 232 17.82 -6.22 -22.73
C GLY A 232 18.07 -5.16 -23.79
N MET A 233 17.04 -4.71 -24.50
CA MET A 233 17.14 -3.66 -25.51
C MET A 233 17.60 -2.33 -24.87
N TYR A 234 17.03 -1.94 -23.75
CA TYR A 234 17.44 -0.72 -23.05
C TYR A 234 18.85 -0.83 -22.46
N ILE A 235 19.23 -2.00 -21.91
CA ILE A 235 20.59 -2.26 -21.42
C ILE A 235 21.60 -2.15 -22.56
N ASN A 236 21.28 -2.67 -23.74
CA ASN A 236 22.15 -2.52 -24.93
C ASN A 236 22.34 -1.05 -25.31
N ARG A 237 21.29 -0.23 -25.26
CA ARG A 237 21.38 1.23 -25.50
C ARG A 237 22.26 1.92 -24.47
N LEU A 238 22.10 1.60 -23.18
CA LEU A 238 22.93 2.13 -22.10
C LEU A 238 24.42 1.80 -22.35
N ASN A 239 24.75 0.54 -22.65
CA ASN A 239 26.10 0.07 -22.92
C ASN A 239 26.72 0.78 -24.13
N LYS A 240 25.93 1.10 -25.15
CA LYS A 240 26.35 1.86 -26.33
C LYS A 240 26.29 3.39 -26.15
N LYS A 241 25.96 3.88 -24.95
CA LYS A 241 25.79 5.32 -24.65
C LYS A 241 24.76 6.01 -25.58
N MET A 242 23.79 5.26 -26.05
CA MET A 242 22.67 5.78 -26.80
C MET A 242 21.62 6.41 -25.84
N PRO A 243 20.87 7.43 -26.27
CA PRO A 243 19.70 7.89 -25.52
C PRO A 243 18.65 6.77 -25.47
N LEU A 244 17.93 6.61 -24.34
CA LEU A 244 16.93 5.54 -24.22
C LEU A 244 15.72 5.79 -25.11
N GLN A 245 15.34 7.05 -25.30
CA GLN A 245 14.19 7.47 -26.14
C GLN A 245 12.90 6.74 -25.75
N ALA A 246 12.68 6.63 -24.45
CA ALA A 246 11.50 6.01 -23.88
C ALA A 246 10.38 7.04 -23.74
N ASP A 247 9.32 6.89 -24.50
CA ASP A 247 8.13 7.78 -24.48
C ASP A 247 7.55 8.00 -23.09
N PRO A 248 7.44 6.98 -22.21
CA PRO A 248 6.92 7.13 -20.87
C PRO A 248 7.70 8.16 -20.02
N THR A 249 9.00 8.29 -20.24
CA THR A 249 9.83 9.24 -19.50
C THR A 249 9.50 10.69 -19.85
N VAL A 250 9.12 10.96 -21.10
CA VAL A 250 8.66 12.29 -21.54
C VAL A 250 7.27 12.60 -20.98
N LYS A 251 6.36 11.60 -21.00
CA LYS A 251 5.03 11.74 -20.38
C LYS A 251 5.15 12.04 -18.89
N PHE A 252 6.04 11.34 -18.18
CA PHE A 252 6.32 11.59 -16.76
C PHE A 252 6.87 13.01 -16.54
N ALA A 253 7.87 13.43 -17.30
CA ALA A 253 8.47 14.75 -17.21
C ALA A 253 7.45 15.90 -17.36
N LEU A 254 6.44 15.69 -18.20
CA LEU A 254 5.37 16.65 -18.48
C LEU A 254 4.14 16.50 -17.56
N GLY A 255 4.05 15.43 -16.76
CA GLY A 255 2.84 15.08 -16.02
C GLY A 255 1.65 14.72 -16.93
N LYS A 256 1.91 14.23 -18.16
CA LYS A 256 0.90 13.93 -19.21
C LYS A 256 0.63 12.43 -19.29
N PHE A 257 0.24 11.80 -18.20
CA PHE A 257 0.09 10.34 -18.10
C PHE A 257 -1.01 9.75 -19.01
N GLU A 258 -2.06 10.51 -19.28
CA GLU A 258 -3.20 10.05 -20.11
C GLU A 258 -2.97 10.28 -21.61
N ALA A 259 -1.82 10.80 -22.02
CA ALA A 259 -1.55 11.06 -23.42
C ALA A 259 -1.28 9.75 -24.18
N HIS A 260 -2.08 9.46 -25.18
CA HIS A 260 -1.89 8.30 -26.04
C HIS A 260 -0.72 8.46 -27.00
N ARG A 261 -0.44 9.69 -27.46
CA ARG A 261 0.63 10.01 -28.41
C ARG A 261 1.61 11.03 -27.84
N ILE A 262 2.88 10.91 -28.22
CA ILE A 262 3.92 11.91 -27.98
C ILE A 262 3.97 12.88 -29.16
N TYR A 263 3.87 14.18 -28.87
CA TYR A 263 4.04 15.21 -29.88
C TYR A 263 5.53 15.58 -30.03
N HIS A 264 5.96 15.87 -31.27
CA HIS A 264 7.35 16.26 -31.54
C HIS A 264 7.88 17.37 -30.64
N LYS A 265 7.05 18.39 -30.35
CA LYS A 265 7.40 19.48 -29.43
C LYS A 265 7.71 19.04 -28.01
N TRP A 266 7.25 17.86 -27.57
CA TRP A 266 7.51 17.33 -26.23
C TRP A 266 8.89 16.66 -26.13
N LEU A 267 9.43 16.17 -27.24
CA LEU A 267 10.76 15.52 -27.27
C LEU A 267 11.89 16.48 -26.93
N SER A 268 11.69 17.79 -27.12
CA SER A 268 12.65 18.83 -26.74
C SER A 268 12.46 19.41 -25.33
N TYR A 269 11.46 18.92 -24.56
CA TYR A 269 11.19 19.41 -23.21
C TYR A 269 12.40 19.23 -22.31
N ASP A 270 12.80 20.31 -21.62
CA ASP A 270 13.97 20.32 -20.77
C ASP A 270 13.67 19.76 -19.39
N SER A 271 13.98 18.47 -19.20
CA SER A 271 13.84 17.76 -17.94
C SER A 271 14.89 16.65 -17.87
N PRO A 272 15.51 16.41 -16.71
CA PRO A 272 16.44 15.30 -16.54
C PRO A 272 15.77 13.93 -16.72
N TYR A 273 14.43 13.86 -16.70
CA TYR A 273 13.68 12.66 -17.04
C TYR A 273 13.49 12.45 -18.54
N ASN A 274 13.77 13.45 -19.40
CA ASN A 274 13.60 13.31 -20.85
C ASN A 274 14.76 12.50 -21.46
N THR A 275 14.55 11.22 -21.69
CA THR A 275 15.53 10.29 -22.24
C THR A 275 15.74 10.42 -23.76
N TYR A 276 15.04 11.33 -24.43
CA TYR A 276 15.39 11.75 -25.81
C TYR A 276 16.51 12.79 -25.79
N LYS A 277 16.53 13.65 -24.76
CA LYS A 277 17.49 14.74 -24.63
C LYS A 277 18.72 14.36 -23.83
N TYR A 278 18.54 13.60 -22.77
CA TYR A 278 19.58 13.20 -21.85
C TYR A 278 19.88 11.70 -21.98
N LYS A 279 21.17 11.36 -22.09
CA LYS A 279 21.64 9.97 -22.17
C LYS A 279 21.69 9.35 -20.77
N GLY A 280 21.58 8.05 -20.70
CA GLY A 280 21.61 7.28 -19.46
C GLY A 280 20.20 7.13 -18.85
N LEU A 281 20.17 6.67 -17.61
CA LEU A 281 18.95 6.56 -16.83
C LEU A 281 18.51 7.94 -16.31
N PRO A 282 17.21 8.18 -16.18
CA PRO A 282 16.71 9.36 -15.47
C PRO A 282 17.09 9.30 -13.97
N PRO A 283 16.96 10.42 -13.21
CA PRO A 283 17.43 10.52 -11.83
C PRO A 283 16.66 9.62 -10.84
N GLY A 284 15.58 9.00 -11.27
CA GLY A 284 14.79 8.07 -10.47
C GLY A 284 13.67 7.42 -11.26
N PRO A 285 12.97 6.45 -10.64
CA PRO A 285 11.86 5.74 -11.28
C PRO A 285 10.71 6.67 -11.68
N ILE A 286 10.08 6.37 -12.81
CA ILE A 286 8.88 7.07 -13.31
C ILE A 286 7.56 6.46 -12.79
N ARG A 287 7.67 5.36 -12.06
CA ARG A 287 6.60 4.72 -11.27
C ARG A 287 7.22 3.76 -10.25
N ILE A 288 6.45 3.30 -9.29
CA ILE A 288 6.80 2.09 -8.53
C ILE A 288 6.68 0.91 -9.48
N PRO A 289 7.77 0.25 -9.91
CA PRO A 289 7.67 -0.84 -10.88
C PRO A 289 7.02 -2.08 -10.26
N CYS A 290 6.26 -2.85 -11.05
CA CYS A 290 5.79 -4.16 -10.65
C CYS A 290 6.97 -5.13 -10.45
N VAL A 291 6.76 -6.19 -9.66
CA VAL A 291 7.82 -7.17 -9.35
C VAL A 291 8.30 -7.87 -10.61
N ALA A 292 7.41 -8.15 -11.57
CA ALA A 292 7.76 -8.77 -12.84
C ALA A 292 8.74 -7.91 -13.65
N ALA A 293 8.55 -6.58 -13.70
CA ALA A 293 9.47 -5.68 -14.39
C ALA A 293 10.83 -5.58 -13.69
N ILE A 294 10.86 -5.61 -12.35
CA ILE A 294 12.13 -5.65 -11.61
C ILE A 294 12.87 -6.96 -11.92
N ASP A 295 12.19 -8.09 -11.83
CA ASP A 295 12.77 -9.40 -12.12
C ASP A 295 13.19 -9.53 -13.61
N ALA A 296 12.49 -8.85 -14.53
CA ALA A 296 12.86 -8.77 -15.94
C ALA A 296 14.18 -8.02 -16.17
N VAL A 297 14.44 -6.94 -15.44
CA VAL A 297 15.72 -6.21 -15.50
C VAL A 297 16.85 -7.06 -14.89
N LEU A 298 16.58 -7.74 -13.78
CA LEU A 298 17.59 -8.59 -13.11
C LEU A 298 17.95 -9.84 -13.92
N ASN A 299 17.02 -10.34 -14.75
CA ASN A 299 17.18 -11.54 -15.56
C ASN A 299 16.89 -11.25 -17.04
N TYR A 300 17.40 -10.14 -17.54
CA TYR A 300 17.13 -9.73 -18.92
C TYR A 300 17.64 -10.74 -19.95
N VAL A 301 16.97 -10.79 -21.10
CA VAL A 301 17.38 -11.65 -22.23
C VAL A 301 18.52 -10.99 -22.98
N HIS A 302 19.64 -11.70 -23.13
CA HIS A 302 20.78 -11.26 -23.91
C HIS A 302 20.49 -11.37 -25.41
N HIS A 303 20.62 -10.27 -26.12
CA HIS A 303 20.47 -10.11 -27.57
C HIS A 303 21.14 -8.82 -28.03
N ASN A 304 21.11 -8.51 -29.33
CA ASN A 304 21.76 -7.30 -29.88
C ASN A 304 20.73 -6.20 -30.25
N TYR A 305 19.44 -6.38 -29.97
CA TYR A 305 18.44 -5.41 -30.35
C TYR A 305 18.67 -4.04 -29.71
N LEU A 306 18.46 -3.00 -30.52
CA LEU A 306 18.59 -1.60 -30.12
C LEU A 306 17.27 -0.81 -30.32
N TYR A 307 16.34 -1.37 -31.08
CA TYR A 307 15.09 -0.73 -31.46
C TYR A 307 13.93 -1.68 -31.25
N MET A 308 12.77 -1.10 -30.98
CA MET A 308 11.47 -1.79 -30.96
C MET A 308 10.37 -0.88 -31.48
N CYS A 309 9.33 -1.46 -32.03
CA CYS A 309 8.07 -0.79 -32.35
C CYS A 309 6.90 -1.78 -32.17
N ALA A 310 5.71 -1.27 -31.93
CA ALA A 310 4.53 -2.12 -31.84
C ALA A 310 4.34 -2.98 -33.10
N LYS A 311 3.86 -4.22 -32.91
CA LYS A 311 3.56 -5.12 -34.04
C LYS A 311 2.33 -4.68 -34.80
N GLU A 312 2.38 -4.90 -36.08
CA GLU A 312 1.32 -4.63 -37.03
C GLU A 312 0.04 -5.46 -36.84
N ASP A 313 0.13 -6.59 -36.12
CA ASP A 313 -0.99 -7.46 -35.76
C ASP A 313 -1.84 -6.96 -34.60
N PHE A 314 -1.36 -5.90 -33.89
CA PHE A 314 -1.98 -5.31 -32.71
C PHE A 314 -2.10 -6.29 -31.52
N SER A 315 -1.20 -7.26 -31.44
CA SER A 315 -1.13 -8.24 -30.35
C SER A 315 -0.72 -7.64 -29.00
N GLY A 316 -0.35 -6.35 -28.96
CA GLY A 316 0.23 -5.69 -27.76
C GLY A 316 1.68 -6.06 -27.53
N THR A 317 2.35 -6.68 -28.52
CA THR A 317 3.78 -7.02 -28.49
C THR A 317 4.58 -6.16 -29.46
N HIS A 318 5.90 -6.31 -29.46
CA HIS A 318 6.82 -5.48 -30.25
C HIS A 318 7.61 -6.30 -31.27
N ASN A 319 7.91 -5.67 -32.41
CA ASN A 319 8.97 -6.08 -33.31
C ASN A 319 10.28 -5.45 -32.83
N PHE A 320 11.33 -6.26 -32.69
CA PHE A 320 12.66 -5.83 -32.28
C PHE A 320 13.60 -5.80 -33.47
N ALA A 321 14.57 -4.88 -33.47
CA ALA A 321 15.54 -4.74 -34.54
C ALA A 321 16.93 -4.39 -33.97
N GLU A 322 17.99 -4.84 -34.65
CA GLU A 322 19.36 -4.52 -34.30
C GLU A 322 19.83 -3.22 -35.00
N THR A 323 19.31 -2.94 -36.20
CA THR A 323 19.67 -1.77 -36.99
C THR A 323 18.48 -0.80 -37.14
N TYR A 324 18.80 0.43 -37.49
CA TYR A 324 17.76 1.44 -37.75
C TYR A 324 16.98 1.14 -39.04
N GLU A 325 17.63 0.54 -40.03
CA GLU A 325 17.04 0.12 -41.30
C GLU A 325 15.95 -0.92 -41.07
N GLU A 326 16.24 -1.95 -40.28
CA GLU A 326 15.26 -2.99 -39.88
C GLU A 326 14.10 -2.39 -39.07
N HIS A 327 14.41 -1.48 -38.15
CA HIS A 327 13.39 -0.78 -37.37
C HIS A 327 12.47 0.04 -38.27
N SER A 328 13.03 0.76 -39.25
CA SER A 328 12.24 1.56 -40.20
C SER A 328 11.26 0.71 -41.00
N VAL A 329 11.69 -0.47 -41.46
CA VAL A 329 10.81 -1.43 -42.15
C VAL A 329 9.66 -1.90 -41.21
N ASN A 330 9.96 -2.21 -39.97
CA ASN A 330 8.95 -2.63 -38.99
C ASN A 330 7.98 -1.49 -38.64
N ALA A 331 8.49 -0.26 -38.46
CA ALA A 331 7.68 0.93 -38.22
C ALA A 331 6.74 1.25 -39.41
N GLU A 332 7.22 1.08 -40.65
CA GLU A 332 6.42 1.25 -41.83
C GLU A 332 5.25 0.23 -41.93
N LYS A 333 5.53 -1.05 -41.57
CA LYS A 333 4.48 -2.09 -41.52
C LYS A 333 3.39 -1.70 -40.50
N TYR A 334 3.81 -1.25 -39.31
CA TYR A 334 2.88 -0.83 -38.28
C TYR A 334 2.04 0.40 -38.74
N ALA A 335 2.70 1.41 -39.34
CA ALA A 335 2.00 2.59 -39.86
C ALA A 335 0.97 2.22 -40.93
N LYS A 336 1.31 1.33 -41.88
CA LYS A 336 0.37 0.81 -42.90
C LYS A 336 -0.83 0.09 -42.26
N ALA A 337 -0.58 -0.70 -41.18
CA ALA A 337 -1.64 -1.41 -40.50
C ALA A 337 -2.58 -0.45 -39.72
N LEU A 338 -2.05 0.65 -39.13
CA LEU A 338 -2.87 1.71 -38.54
C LEU A 338 -3.76 2.39 -39.57
N THR A 339 -3.19 2.81 -40.72
CA THR A 339 -3.93 3.44 -41.82
C THR A 339 -5.04 2.53 -42.37
N ALA A 340 -4.75 1.23 -42.53
CA ALA A 340 -5.75 0.25 -43.00
C ALA A 340 -6.94 0.09 -42.02
N ARG A 341 -6.78 0.45 -40.72
CA ARG A 341 -7.84 0.47 -39.70
C ARG A 341 -8.47 1.85 -39.50
N GLY A 342 -8.08 2.85 -40.28
CA GLY A 342 -8.58 4.23 -40.15
C GLY A 342 -8.14 4.92 -38.88
N ILE A 343 -7.02 4.49 -38.29
CA ILE A 343 -6.42 5.10 -37.08
C ILE A 343 -5.30 6.02 -37.55
N GLU A 344 -5.53 7.35 -37.47
CA GLU A 344 -4.56 8.41 -37.82
C GLU A 344 -3.67 8.80 -36.64
#